data_2dd27c792609e8f25af00ba079f694e4
#
_entry.id   2dd27c792609e8f25af00ba079f694e4
#
_cell.length_a   1.000
_cell.length_b   1.000
_cell.length_c   1.000
_cell.angle_alpha   90.00
_cell.angle_beta   90.00
_cell.angle_gamma   90.00
#
_symmetry.space_group_name_H-M   'P 1'
#
loop_
_entity.id
_entity.type
_entity.pdbx_description
1 polymer ?
#
loop_
_entity_poly.entity_id
_entity_poly.type
_entity_poly.pdbx_seq_one_letter_code
_entity_poly.pdbx_strand_id
1 'polypeptide(L)'
;MQYRPRRIWPVLLVAILGGVTARPSAEVIEAVLVKVNGDILTKTDLEQRQVQYMRAKNLQPADDAALKKTIEEITPEVVADAIDEMLMVQRGKALNYKMTDEDFDRVVQNIRKENKLDTEEAFQAALKQEGMTLPELRKSMERQMLIARVTQNEVMAKVGITEEEARKYHSEHIKDFTKAGTVTIREILVKVPLENGSVNVAADQAAKQKADDIRKRALAGESFDQLASEVSDSPSKANGGLIGPLNMNELTPAFRKLVDPMKVGDVSEVLRGQGGYQIVKIESRTADEVMSPEAAHDKIADALYEEKRQLYIKRYLNKLRSQATIEWKNDEIHKSYETWAAAQPALPPDPNAAPDLPTTSKPGSSKPVPKGSPTPEKEPNPSNN
;
A
#
# COMPACT_ATOMS: atom_id res chain seq x y z
N MET A 1 11.77 -21.57 -25.92
CA MET A 1 10.77 -20.56 -26.29
C MET A 1 11.46 -19.52 -27.16
N GLN A 2 11.10 -19.47 -28.44
CA GLN A 2 11.82 -18.68 -29.45
C GLN A 2 11.29 -17.24 -29.46
N TYR A 3 12.19 -16.30 -29.31
CA TYR A 3 11.97 -14.85 -29.43
C TYR A 3 11.77 -14.49 -30.92
N ARG A 4 10.61 -13.96 -31.33
CA ARG A 4 10.36 -13.39 -32.67
C ARG A 4 10.56 -11.87 -32.61
N PRO A 5 11.42 -11.27 -33.46
CA PRO A 5 11.57 -9.83 -33.55
C PRO A 5 10.40 -9.21 -34.34
N ARG A 6 9.80 -8.15 -33.81
CA ARG A 6 8.80 -7.34 -34.51
C ARG A 6 9.47 -6.50 -35.61
N ARG A 7 8.95 -6.64 -36.82
CA ARG A 7 9.36 -5.90 -38.02
C ARG A 7 8.99 -4.41 -37.88
N ILE A 8 10.01 -3.56 -38.06
CA ILE A 8 9.85 -2.11 -38.21
C ILE A 8 9.53 -1.86 -39.69
N TRP A 9 8.43 -1.15 -39.95
CA TRP A 9 8.07 -0.68 -41.28
C TRP A 9 8.75 0.68 -41.55
N PRO A 10 9.32 0.91 -42.75
CA PRO A 10 9.90 2.21 -43.09
C PRO A 10 8.80 3.18 -43.53
N VAL A 11 8.73 4.32 -42.87
CA VAL A 11 7.88 5.46 -43.32
C VAL A 11 8.64 6.23 -44.39
N LEU A 12 8.00 6.32 -45.55
CA LEU A 12 8.45 7.02 -46.73
C LEU A 12 8.50 8.53 -46.45
N LEU A 13 9.65 9.13 -46.65
CA LEU A 13 9.90 10.57 -46.52
C LEU A 13 9.55 11.24 -47.83
N VAL A 14 8.42 11.96 -47.90
CA VAL A 14 8.08 12.84 -49.00
C VAL A 14 8.62 14.24 -48.67
N ALA A 15 9.70 14.64 -49.35
CA ALA A 15 10.24 15.97 -49.28
C ALA A 15 9.37 16.95 -50.11
N ILE A 16 8.61 17.83 -49.42
CA ILE A 16 8.00 19.00 -50.05
C ILE A 16 8.88 20.21 -49.74
N LEU A 17 9.59 20.69 -50.76
CA LEU A 17 10.24 22.02 -50.75
C LEU A 17 9.13 23.07 -50.80
N GLY A 18 8.80 23.68 -49.69
CA GLY A 18 7.92 24.86 -49.61
C GLY A 18 8.63 25.94 -48.79
N GLY A 19 8.67 27.15 -49.34
CA GLY A 19 9.45 28.30 -48.88
C GLY A 19 9.40 28.57 -47.36
N VAL A 20 10.57 28.71 -46.79
CA VAL A 20 10.76 29.09 -45.37
C VAL A 20 10.50 30.59 -45.24
N THR A 21 9.27 30.97 -44.91
CA THR A 21 9.04 32.21 -44.18
C THR A 21 9.40 31.95 -42.74
N ALA A 22 10.52 32.52 -42.29
CA ALA A 22 10.91 32.51 -40.88
C ALA A 22 9.79 33.17 -40.05
N ARG A 23 8.90 32.37 -39.48
CA ARG A 23 8.04 32.81 -38.40
C ARG A 23 8.93 33.04 -37.18
N PRO A 24 8.80 34.20 -36.50
CA PRO A 24 9.49 34.34 -35.23
C PRO A 24 9.05 33.15 -34.33
N SER A 25 10.01 32.42 -33.86
CA SER A 25 9.81 31.40 -32.83
C SER A 25 9.13 32.11 -31.67
N ALA A 26 7.84 31.92 -31.48
CA ALA A 26 7.20 32.36 -30.26
C ALA A 26 7.98 31.68 -29.13
N GLU A 27 8.68 32.51 -28.36
CA GLU A 27 9.29 32.07 -27.08
C GLU A 27 8.15 31.45 -26.29
N VAL A 28 8.18 30.14 -26.14
CA VAL A 28 7.18 29.43 -25.33
C VAL A 28 7.44 29.84 -23.90
N ILE A 29 6.74 30.92 -23.47
CA ILE A 29 6.76 31.32 -22.06
C ILE A 29 6.13 30.17 -21.31
N GLU A 30 6.97 29.40 -20.64
CA GLU A 30 6.56 28.25 -19.86
C GLU A 30 5.58 28.69 -18.77
N ALA A 31 4.34 28.21 -18.80
CA ALA A 31 3.30 28.64 -17.88
C ALA A 31 3.60 28.13 -16.47
N VAL A 32 3.83 29.06 -15.56
CA VAL A 32 3.96 28.75 -14.12
C VAL A 32 2.58 28.45 -13.57
N LEU A 33 2.42 27.31 -12.91
CA LEU A 33 1.17 26.88 -12.28
C LEU A 33 1.12 27.19 -10.78
N VAL A 34 2.22 26.90 -10.09
CA VAL A 34 2.33 27.08 -8.63
C VAL A 34 3.76 27.59 -8.33
N LYS A 35 3.87 28.47 -7.33
CA LYS A 35 5.15 28.88 -6.76
C LYS A 35 5.17 28.54 -5.27
N VAL A 36 6.21 27.85 -4.82
CA VAL A 36 6.36 27.36 -3.44
C VAL A 36 7.66 27.90 -2.85
N ASN A 37 7.58 28.85 -1.92
CA ASN A 37 8.73 29.53 -1.32
C ASN A 37 9.76 30.07 -2.34
N GLY A 38 9.31 30.37 -3.57
CA GLY A 38 10.15 30.84 -4.65
C GLY A 38 10.46 29.81 -5.74
N ASP A 39 10.45 28.52 -5.48
CA ASP A 39 10.54 27.48 -6.49
C ASP A 39 9.21 27.39 -7.28
N ILE A 40 9.29 27.02 -8.55
CA ILE A 40 8.12 27.00 -9.44
C ILE A 40 7.80 25.59 -9.92
N LEU A 41 6.51 25.32 -10.07
CA LEU A 41 5.98 24.17 -10.81
C LEU A 41 5.39 24.70 -12.12
N THR A 42 5.93 24.27 -13.24
CA THR A 42 5.48 24.67 -14.56
C THR A 42 4.48 23.68 -15.15
N LYS A 43 3.83 24.06 -16.25
CA LYS A 43 2.93 23.16 -16.97
C LYS A 43 3.67 21.94 -17.51
N THR A 44 4.86 22.14 -18.08
CA THR A 44 5.69 21.06 -18.61
C THR A 44 6.11 20.08 -17.50
N ASP A 45 6.51 20.61 -16.32
CA ASP A 45 6.83 19.76 -15.16
C ASP A 45 5.63 18.92 -14.73
N LEU A 46 4.44 19.50 -14.69
CA LEU A 46 3.21 18.78 -14.33
C LEU A 46 2.89 17.68 -15.33
N GLU A 47 2.95 17.97 -16.63
CA GLU A 47 2.69 16.97 -17.69
C GLU A 47 3.67 15.79 -17.61
N GLN A 48 4.96 16.06 -17.37
CA GLN A 48 5.96 15.00 -17.18
C GLN A 48 5.66 14.14 -15.95
N ARG A 49 5.27 14.76 -14.83
CA ARG A 49 4.88 14.06 -13.61
C ARG A 49 3.61 13.22 -13.78
N GLN A 50 2.62 13.71 -14.52
CA GLN A 50 1.41 12.95 -14.85
C GLN A 50 1.72 11.71 -15.67
N VAL A 51 2.62 11.81 -16.66
CA VAL A 51 3.08 10.63 -17.44
C VAL A 51 3.81 9.63 -16.55
N GLN A 52 4.70 10.11 -15.66
CA GLN A 52 5.40 9.24 -14.71
C GLN A 52 4.43 8.56 -13.74
N TYR A 53 3.46 9.30 -13.20
CA TYR A 53 2.43 8.76 -12.31
C TYR A 53 1.60 7.67 -13.00
N MET A 54 1.12 7.92 -14.23
CA MET A 54 0.36 6.93 -15.00
C MET A 54 1.19 5.66 -15.24
N ARG A 55 2.49 5.78 -15.58
CA ARG A 55 3.39 4.64 -15.76
C ARG A 55 3.56 3.85 -14.45
N ALA A 56 3.80 4.54 -13.33
CA ALA A 56 3.99 3.92 -12.02
C ALA A 56 2.74 3.17 -11.53
N LYS A 57 1.54 3.70 -11.86
CA LYS A 57 0.25 3.08 -11.51
C LYS A 57 -0.28 2.10 -12.57
N ASN A 58 0.47 1.86 -13.66
CA ASN A 58 0.05 1.05 -14.81
C ASN A 58 -1.29 1.49 -15.41
N LEU A 59 -1.58 2.80 -15.39
CA LEU A 59 -2.79 3.36 -15.99
C LEU A 59 -2.61 3.41 -17.52
N GLN A 60 -3.49 2.73 -18.25
CA GLN A 60 -3.47 2.66 -19.71
C GLN A 60 -4.85 3.07 -20.25
N PRO A 61 -5.12 4.39 -20.41
CA PRO A 61 -6.37 4.86 -20.96
C PRO A 61 -6.60 4.32 -22.37
N ALA A 62 -7.84 3.90 -22.67
CA ALA A 62 -8.17 3.23 -23.92
C ALA A 62 -8.24 4.17 -25.12
N ASP A 63 -8.55 5.45 -24.90
CA ASP A 63 -8.70 6.49 -25.91
C ASP A 63 -8.41 7.88 -25.34
N ASP A 64 -8.46 8.90 -26.18
CA ASP A 64 -8.18 10.29 -25.80
C ASP A 64 -9.17 10.85 -24.77
N ALA A 65 -10.42 10.44 -24.79
CA ALA A 65 -11.42 10.87 -23.81
C ALA A 65 -11.12 10.28 -22.43
N ALA A 66 -10.77 8.98 -22.38
CA ALA A 66 -10.33 8.31 -21.18
C ALA A 66 -9.01 8.89 -20.65
N LEU A 67 -8.07 9.24 -21.56
CA LEU A 67 -6.82 9.89 -21.19
C LEU A 67 -7.07 11.24 -20.51
N LYS A 68 -7.91 12.09 -21.13
CA LYS A 68 -8.26 13.39 -20.57
C LYS A 68 -8.88 13.27 -19.19
N LYS A 69 -9.84 12.35 -19.01
CA LYS A 69 -10.48 12.09 -17.73
C LYS A 69 -9.47 11.60 -16.67
N THR A 70 -8.60 10.67 -17.04
CA THR A 70 -7.54 10.17 -16.14
C THR A 70 -6.61 11.30 -15.71
N ILE A 71 -6.19 12.17 -16.63
CA ILE A 71 -5.36 13.35 -16.33
C ILE A 71 -6.08 14.27 -15.34
N GLU A 72 -7.36 14.59 -15.57
CA GLU A 72 -8.15 15.42 -14.67
C GLU A 72 -8.24 14.81 -13.25
N GLU A 73 -8.43 13.51 -13.14
CA GLU A 73 -8.55 12.78 -11.87
C GLU A 73 -7.23 12.75 -11.08
N ILE A 74 -6.09 12.55 -11.76
CA ILE A 74 -4.78 12.43 -11.06
C ILE A 74 -4.11 13.77 -10.80
N THR A 75 -4.48 14.82 -11.54
CA THR A 75 -3.81 16.13 -11.45
C THR A 75 -3.69 16.68 -10.03
N PRO A 76 -4.74 16.65 -9.19
CA PRO A 76 -4.64 17.21 -7.83
C PRO A 76 -3.61 16.49 -6.97
N GLU A 77 -3.56 15.17 -7.04
CA GLU A 77 -2.59 14.33 -6.30
C GLU A 77 -1.17 14.59 -6.81
N VAL A 78 -0.97 14.63 -8.13
CA VAL A 78 0.34 14.91 -8.74
C VAL A 78 0.86 16.31 -8.38
N VAL A 79 -0.03 17.30 -8.29
CA VAL A 79 0.33 18.66 -7.83
C VAL A 79 0.68 18.66 -6.36
N ALA A 80 -0.07 17.95 -5.50
CA ALA A 80 0.23 17.82 -4.09
C ALA A 80 1.61 17.17 -3.87
N ASP A 81 1.89 16.08 -4.58
CA ASP A 81 3.18 15.38 -4.52
C ASP A 81 4.33 16.29 -4.99
N ALA A 82 4.10 17.11 -6.03
CA ALA A 82 5.11 18.06 -6.51
C ALA A 82 5.40 19.14 -5.46
N ILE A 83 4.39 19.68 -4.80
CA ILE A 83 4.54 20.65 -3.70
C ILE A 83 5.30 20.02 -2.55
N ASP A 84 4.95 18.82 -2.14
CA ASP A 84 5.60 18.10 -1.04
C ASP A 84 7.06 17.81 -1.34
N GLU A 85 7.36 17.36 -2.55
CA GLU A 85 8.73 17.13 -2.99
C GLU A 85 9.57 18.43 -2.91
N MET A 86 9.01 19.57 -3.43
CA MET A 86 9.69 20.85 -3.35
C MET A 86 9.98 21.24 -1.90
N LEU A 87 9.00 21.10 -1.01
CA LEU A 87 9.13 21.44 0.40
C LEU A 87 10.19 20.56 1.11
N MET A 88 10.19 19.26 0.83
CA MET A 88 11.18 18.33 1.37
C MET A 88 12.59 18.66 0.88
N VAL A 89 12.76 18.98 -0.40
CA VAL A 89 14.04 19.39 -0.98
C VAL A 89 14.53 20.70 -0.36
N GLN A 90 13.66 21.71 -0.24
CA GLN A 90 13.98 22.99 0.41
C GLN A 90 14.39 22.78 1.86
N ARG A 91 13.68 21.91 2.58
CA ARG A 91 14.05 21.56 3.97
C ARG A 91 15.42 20.90 4.06
N GLY A 92 15.72 19.96 3.16
CA GLY A 92 17.04 19.33 3.09
C GLY A 92 18.17 20.32 2.84
N LYS A 93 17.94 21.28 1.92
CA LYS A 93 18.88 22.38 1.66
C LYS A 93 19.05 23.29 2.89
N ALA A 94 17.96 23.64 3.57
CA ALA A 94 17.99 24.44 4.78
C ALA A 94 18.74 23.74 5.94
N LEU A 95 18.76 22.41 5.94
CA LEU A 95 19.56 21.59 6.89
C LEU A 95 21.00 21.35 6.40
N ASN A 96 21.44 22.04 5.34
CA ASN A 96 22.76 21.91 4.73
C ASN A 96 23.10 20.50 4.24
N TYR A 97 22.11 19.68 3.92
CA TYR A 97 22.36 18.41 3.25
C TYR A 97 22.78 18.66 1.80
N LYS A 98 23.83 18.00 1.37
CA LYS A 98 24.40 18.10 0.01
C LYS A 98 24.87 16.73 -0.45
N MET A 99 24.79 16.50 -1.74
CA MET A 99 25.41 15.36 -2.40
C MET A 99 26.85 15.76 -2.78
N THR A 100 27.84 15.08 -2.23
CA THR A 100 29.24 15.29 -2.64
C THR A 100 29.52 14.65 -3.99
N ASP A 101 30.66 14.98 -4.62
CA ASP A 101 31.06 14.34 -5.87
C ASP A 101 31.31 12.85 -5.65
N GLU A 102 31.92 12.49 -4.53
CA GLU A 102 32.17 11.10 -4.15
C GLU A 102 30.87 10.31 -3.92
N ASP A 103 29.84 10.96 -3.35
CA ASP A 103 28.52 10.33 -3.19
C ASP A 103 27.88 10.06 -4.55
N PHE A 104 27.95 11.03 -5.46
CA PHE A 104 27.41 10.89 -6.80
C PHE A 104 28.14 9.82 -7.60
N ASP A 105 29.48 9.83 -7.59
CA ASP A 105 30.27 8.82 -8.28
C ASP A 105 29.97 7.41 -7.79
N ARG A 106 29.77 7.25 -6.48
CA ARG A 106 29.35 5.97 -5.88
C ARG A 106 28.00 5.50 -6.38
N VAL A 107 27.02 6.43 -6.50
CA VAL A 107 25.70 6.13 -7.05
C VAL A 107 25.82 5.72 -8.52
N VAL A 108 26.59 6.46 -9.32
CA VAL A 108 26.82 6.12 -10.74
C VAL A 108 27.46 4.75 -10.90
N GLN A 109 28.48 4.43 -10.09
CA GLN A 109 29.12 3.12 -10.10
C GLN A 109 28.13 2.00 -9.76
N ASN A 110 27.25 2.20 -8.77
CA ASN A 110 26.23 1.22 -8.42
C ASN A 110 25.24 1.01 -9.57
N ILE A 111 24.71 2.11 -10.16
CA ILE A 111 23.81 2.04 -11.32
C ILE A 111 24.47 1.25 -12.48
N ARG A 112 25.72 1.56 -12.78
CA ARG A 112 26.47 0.87 -13.85
C ARG A 112 26.61 -0.62 -13.56
N LYS A 113 27.00 -0.98 -12.34
CA LYS A 113 27.17 -2.37 -11.90
C LYS A 113 25.85 -3.17 -11.95
N GLU A 114 24.77 -2.60 -11.40
CA GLU A 114 23.46 -3.27 -11.33
C GLU A 114 22.86 -3.49 -12.73
N ASN A 115 23.07 -2.54 -13.64
CA ASN A 115 22.53 -2.58 -14.99
C ASN A 115 23.52 -3.14 -16.02
N LYS A 116 24.69 -3.63 -15.59
CA LYS A 116 25.75 -4.17 -16.48
C LYS A 116 26.22 -3.18 -17.54
N LEU A 117 26.35 -1.90 -17.16
CA LEU A 117 26.81 -0.80 -18.00
C LEU A 117 28.30 -0.55 -17.74
N ASP A 118 29.14 -1.52 -18.08
CA ASP A 118 30.55 -1.54 -17.69
C ASP A 118 31.40 -0.48 -18.41
N THR A 119 30.96 -0.03 -19.60
CA THR A 119 31.67 1.02 -20.36
C THR A 119 30.96 2.37 -20.25
N GLU A 120 31.72 3.45 -20.47
CA GLU A 120 31.19 4.81 -20.49
C GLU A 120 30.17 5.00 -21.62
N GLU A 121 30.45 4.44 -22.79
CA GLU A 121 29.60 4.51 -23.97
C GLU A 121 28.24 3.83 -23.70
N ALA A 122 28.25 2.65 -23.05
CA ALA A 122 27.02 1.94 -22.67
C ALA A 122 26.19 2.76 -21.67
N PHE A 123 26.85 3.39 -20.69
CA PHE A 123 26.19 4.24 -19.71
C PHE A 123 25.59 5.49 -20.36
N GLN A 124 26.33 6.20 -21.22
CA GLN A 124 25.82 7.36 -21.94
C GLN A 124 24.67 7.00 -22.89
N ALA A 125 24.74 5.83 -23.56
CA ALA A 125 23.66 5.34 -24.40
C ALA A 125 22.37 5.06 -23.59
N ALA A 126 22.51 4.47 -22.40
CA ALA A 126 21.40 4.24 -21.50
C ALA A 126 20.76 5.55 -21.01
N LEU A 127 21.57 6.53 -20.60
CA LEU A 127 21.06 7.87 -20.24
C LEU A 127 20.30 8.50 -21.40
N LYS A 128 20.82 8.43 -22.61
CA LYS A 128 20.17 8.98 -23.81
C LYS A 128 18.85 8.25 -24.11
N GLN A 129 18.79 6.95 -23.90
CA GLN A 129 17.57 6.16 -24.07
C GLN A 129 16.48 6.59 -23.08
N GLU A 130 16.86 6.93 -21.85
CA GLU A 130 15.98 7.49 -20.83
C GLU A 130 15.69 9.00 -21.05
N GLY A 131 16.23 9.61 -22.08
CA GLY A 131 16.07 11.04 -22.37
C GLY A 131 16.74 11.95 -21.35
N MET A 132 17.81 11.50 -20.70
CA MET A 132 18.44 12.15 -19.56
C MET A 132 19.91 12.42 -19.82
N THR A 133 20.41 13.53 -19.28
CA THR A 133 21.84 13.87 -19.25
C THR A 133 22.45 13.56 -17.87
N LEU A 134 23.77 13.46 -17.80
CA LEU A 134 24.48 13.24 -16.52
C LEU A 134 24.19 14.33 -15.46
N PRO A 135 24.15 15.64 -15.81
CA PRO A 135 23.72 16.69 -14.87
C PRO A 135 22.28 16.51 -14.36
N GLU A 136 21.36 16.09 -15.23
CA GLU A 136 19.95 15.82 -14.84
C GLU A 136 19.86 14.60 -13.92
N LEU A 137 20.62 13.54 -14.20
CA LEU A 137 20.75 12.40 -13.29
C LEU A 137 21.25 12.87 -11.92
N ARG A 138 22.31 13.69 -11.88
CA ARG A 138 22.85 14.22 -10.62
C ARG A 138 21.78 15.02 -9.85
N LYS A 139 21.09 15.93 -10.52
CA LYS A 139 20.02 16.72 -9.92
C LYS A 139 18.88 15.84 -9.37
N SER A 140 18.54 14.77 -10.08
CA SER A 140 17.53 13.80 -9.64
C SER A 140 17.98 13.02 -8.40
N MET A 141 19.24 12.53 -8.41
CA MET A 141 19.81 11.79 -7.29
C MET A 141 19.99 12.67 -6.04
N GLU A 142 20.45 13.91 -6.21
CA GLU A 142 20.54 14.88 -5.11
C GLU A 142 19.17 15.12 -4.47
N ARG A 143 18.12 15.33 -5.29
CA ARG A 143 16.75 15.51 -4.81
C ARG A 143 16.28 14.31 -4.00
N GLN A 144 16.46 13.09 -4.51
CA GLN A 144 16.09 11.86 -3.82
C GLN A 144 16.85 11.71 -2.48
N MET A 145 18.15 12.00 -2.49
CA MET A 145 18.98 11.96 -1.27
C MET A 145 18.52 12.99 -0.23
N LEU A 146 18.19 14.22 -0.66
CA LEU A 146 17.68 15.25 0.26
C LEU A 146 16.39 14.81 0.92
N ILE A 147 15.44 14.31 0.14
CA ILE A 147 14.15 13.78 0.65
C ILE A 147 14.39 12.63 1.61
N ALA A 148 15.23 11.66 1.23
CA ALA A 148 15.54 10.50 2.06
C ALA A 148 16.17 10.92 3.41
N ARG A 149 17.14 11.84 3.40
CA ARG A 149 17.79 12.34 4.63
C ARG A 149 16.83 13.13 5.52
N VAL A 150 15.98 13.98 4.94
CA VAL A 150 14.95 14.70 5.70
C VAL A 150 13.96 13.70 6.31
N THR A 151 13.47 12.74 5.51
CA THR A 151 12.57 11.70 6.01
C THR A 151 13.21 10.91 7.15
N GLN A 152 14.45 10.47 6.99
CA GLN A 152 15.14 9.70 8.03
C GLN A 152 15.34 10.49 9.32
N ASN A 153 15.83 11.73 9.23
CA ASN A 153 16.28 12.48 10.39
C ASN A 153 15.15 13.28 11.06
N GLU A 154 14.21 13.82 10.28
CA GLU A 154 13.15 14.69 10.82
C GLU A 154 11.85 13.93 11.11
N VAL A 155 11.65 12.77 10.48
CA VAL A 155 10.43 11.98 10.62
C VAL A 155 10.70 10.65 11.30
N MET A 156 11.52 9.78 10.69
CA MET A 156 11.74 8.41 11.17
C MET A 156 12.42 8.37 12.55
N ALA A 157 13.35 9.28 12.83
CA ALA A 157 13.98 9.38 14.14
C ALA A 157 13.00 9.68 15.30
N LYS A 158 11.77 10.08 14.99
CA LYS A 158 10.70 10.36 15.96
C LYS A 158 9.66 9.26 16.06
N VAL A 159 9.74 8.24 15.20
CA VAL A 159 8.81 7.10 15.25
C VAL A 159 9.26 6.16 16.36
N GLY A 160 8.56 6.20 17.48
CA GLY A 160 8.72 5.25 18.58
C GLY A 160 7.49 4.33 18.66
N ILE A 161 7.70 3.10 19.11
CA ILE A 161 6.64 2.14 19.41
C ILE A 161 6.72 1.83 20.89
N THR A 162 5.63 2.03 21.61
CA THR A 162 5.54 1.70 23.03
C THR A 162 4.99 0.28 23.23
N GLU A 163 5.31 -0.34 24.35
CA GLU A 163 4.74 -1.65 24.73
C GLU A 163 3.21 -1.63 24.80
N GLU A 164 2.62 -0.51 25.22
CA GLU A 164 1.16 -0.36 25.26
C GLU A 164 0.55 -0.40 23.86
N GLU A 165 1.15 0.32 22.91
CA GLU A 165 0.72 0.29 21.51
C GLU A 165 0.87 -1.10 20.90
N ALA A 166 1.97 -1.79 21.18
CA ALA A 166 2.21 -3.13 20.69
C ALA A 166 1.15 -4.12 21.21
N ARG A 167 0.81 -4.07 22.49
CA ARG A 167 -0.23 -4.91 23.09
C ARG A 167 -1.62 -4.56 22.55
N LYS A 168 -1.92 -3.29 22.38
CA LYS A 168 -3.18 -2.84 21.77
C LYS A 168 -3.30 -3.35 20.34
N TYR A 169 -2.27 -3.16 19.52
CA TYR A 169 -2.22 -3.65 18.14
C TYR A 169 -2.45 -5.16 18.07
N HIS A 170 -1.74 -5.93 18.90
CA HIS A 170 -1.93 -7.37 18.99
C HIS A 170 -3.38 -7.76 19.30
N SER A 171 -4.02 -7.09 20.28
CA SER A 171 -5.41 -7.38 20.67
C SER A 171 -6.42 -7.03 19.59
N GLU A 172 -6.20 -5.95 18.85
CA GLU A 172 -7.06 -5.50 17.76
C GLU A 172 -6.90 -6.36 16.49
N HIS A 173 -5.72 -6.98 16.30
CA HIS A 173 -5.35 -7.79 15.14
C HIS A 173 -5.09 -9.25 15.50
N ILE A 174 -5.76 -9.76 16.52
CA ILE A 174 -5.52 -11.11 17.07
C ILE A 174 -5.54 -12.22 15.99
N LYS A 175 -6.34 -12.05 14.94
CA LYS A 175 -6.44 -13.00 13.83
C LYS A 175 -5.15 -13.13 13.02
N ASP A 176 -4.38 -12.04 12.90
CA ASP A 176 -3.12 -12.00 12.15
C ASP A 176 -2.00 -12.71 12.92
N PHE A 177 -2.19 -12.85 14.23
CA PHE A 177 -1.29 -13.54 15.15
C PHE A 177 -1.79 -14.91 15.56
N THR A 178 -2.87 -15.39 14.93
CA THR A 178 -3.43 -16.71 15.21
C THR A 178 -3.03 -17.69 14.12
N LYS A 179 -2.27 -18.72 14.52
CA LYS A 179 -2.03 -19.88 13.68
C LYS A 179 -3.26 -20.76 13.75
N ALA A 180 -3.92 -20.91 12.61
CA ALA A 180 -5.10 -21.77 12.56
C ALA A 180 -4.76 -23.20 12.94
N GLY A 181 -5.63 -23.80 13.68
CA GLY A 181 -5.60 -25.21 14.01
C GLY A 181 -5.69 -26.09 12.78
N THR A 182 -5.40 -27.35 12.96
CA THR A 182 -5.50 -28.34 11.88
C THR A 182 -6.51 -29.41 12.23
N VAL A 183 -7.05 -30.06 11.21
CA VAL A 183 -7.88 -31.26 11.32
C VAL A 183 -7.29 -32.36 10.47
N THR A 184 -7.15 -33.56 11.04
CA THR A 184 -6.87 -34.78 10.29
C THR A 184 -8.15 -35.59 10.24
N ILE A 185 -8.53 -36.02 9.07
CA ILE A 185 -9.76 -36.74 8.82
C ILE A 185 -9.46 -38.10 8.18
N ARG A 186 -10.44 -38.98 8.27
CA ARG A 186 -10.57 -40.09 7.33
C ARG A 186 -11.80 -39.87 6.47
N GLU A 187 -11.70 -40.21 5.21
CA GLU A 187 -12.83 -40.10 4.27
C GLU A 187 -13.17 -41.44 3.63
N ILE A 188 -14.43 -41.63 3.36
CA ILE A 188 -14.95 -42.66 2.46
C ILE A 188 -15.72 -41.94 1.36
N LEU A 189 -15.32 -42.15 0.12
CA LEU A 189 -16.02 -41.64 -1.07
C LEU A 189 -16.73 -42.79 -1.77
N VAL A 190 -18.01 -42.63 -2.03
CA VAL A 190 -18.78 -43.48 -2.90
C VAL A 190 -19.05 -42.71 -4.18
N LYS A 191 -18.35 -43.06 -5.26
CA LYS A 191 -18.51 -42.39 -6.56
C LYS A 191 -19.86 -42.63 -7.17
N VAL A 192 -20.41 -41.62 -7.82
CA VAL A 192 -21.57 -41.75 -8.71
C VAL A 192 -21.06 -41.84 -10.15
N PRO A 193 -21.28 -42.97 -10.84
CA PRO A 193 -20.90 -43.10 -12.24
C PRO A 193 -21.60 -42.07 -13.11
N LEU A 194 -20.88 -41.51 -14.08
CA LEU A 194 -21.45 -40.64 -15.09
C LEU A 194 -21.72 -41.49 -16.34
N GLU A 195 -22.94 -41.45 -16.87
CA GLU A 195 -23.31 -42.01 -18.13
C GLU A 195 -23.44 -40.90 -19.16
N ASN A 196 -22.65 -40.96 -20.24
CA ASN A 196 -22.58 -39.91 -21.27
C ASN A 196 -22.40 -38.47 -20.73
N GLY A 197 -21.61 -38.32 -19.66
CA GLY A 197 -21.34 -37.03 -19.02
C GLY A 197 -22.46 -36.53 -18.08
N SER A 198 -23.53 -37.30 -17.90
CA SER A 198 -24.68 -36.96 -17.04
C SER A 198 -24.81 -37.93 -15.86
N VAL A 199 -25.35 -37.44 -14.75
CA VAL A 199 -25.64 -38.29 -13.58
C VAL A 199 -26.93 -39.07 -13.86
N ASN A 200 -26.84 -40.39 -13.79
CA ASN A 200 -28.03 -41.27 -13.81
C ASN A 200 -28.70 -41.27 -12.43
N VAL A 201 -29.99 -40.95 -12.37
CA VAL A 201 -30.74 -40.84 -11.10
C VAL A 201 -30.72 -42.16 -10.29
N ALA A 202 -30.83 -43.29 -10.96
CA ALA A 202 -30.79 -44.59 -10.28
C ALA A 202 -29.40 -44.88 -9.69
N ALA A 203 -28.33 -44.53 -10.44
CA ALA A 203 -26.97 -44.67 -9.97
C ALA A 203 -26.67 -43.71 -8.78
N ASP A 204 -27.20 -42.50 -8.80
CA ASP A 204 -27.08 -41.55 -7.71
C ASP A 204 -27.79 -42.07 -6.45
N GLN A 205 -29.02 -42.57 -6.56
CA GLN A 205 -29.75 -43.18 -5.45
C GLN A 205 -29.04 -44.41 -4.87
N ALA A 206 -28.53 -45.28 -5.72
CA ALA A 206 -27.79 -46.47 -5.29
C ALA A 206 -26.49 -46.09 -4.55
N ALA A 207 -25.75 -45.09 -5.04
CA ALA A 207 -24.55 -44.58 -4.38
C ALA A 207 -24.88 -43.93 -3.03
N LYS A 208 -25.98 -43.18 -2.95
CA LYS A 208 -26.45 -42.61 -1.67
C LYS A 208 -26.78 -43.72 -0.66
N GLN A 209 -27.56 -44.72 -1.07
CA GLN A 209 -27.91 -45.85 -0.21
C GLN A 209 -26.68 -46.58 0.30
N LYS A 210 -25.71 -46.85 -0.59
CA LYS A 210 -24.45 -47.49 -0.21
C LYS A 210 -23.69 -46.61 0.81
N ALA A 211 -23.63 -45.30 0.64
CA ALA A 211 -22.99 -44.37 1.58
C ALA A 211 -23.72 -44.36 2.94
N ASP A 212 -25.08 -44.34 2.94
CA ASP A 212 -25.87 -44.39 4.17
C ASP A 212 -25.62 -45.70 4.93
N ASP A 213 -25.51 -46.84 4.24
CA ASP A 213 -25.25 -48.15 4.86
C ASP A 213 -23.80 -48.22 5.41
N ILE A 214 -22.82 -47.70 4.70
CA ILE A 214 -21.45 -47.58 5.20
C ILE A 214 -21.42 -46.72 6.47
N ARG A 215 -22.11 -45.60 6.48
CA ARG A 215 -22.22 -44.74 7.66
C ARG A 215 -22.84 -45.49 8.84
N LYS A 216 -23.89 -46.25 8.65
CA LYS A 216 -24.49 -47.06 9.71
C LYS A 216 -23.51 -48.08 10.29
N ARG A 217 -22.71 -48.75 9.42
CA ARG A 217 -21.65 -49.68 9.86
C ARG A 217 -20.61 -48.95 10.73
N ALA A 218 -20.15 -47.80 10.28
CA ALA A 218 -19.21 -46.97 11.03
C ALA A 218 -19.76 -46.55 12.42
N LEU A 219 -21.03 -46.12 12.46
CA LEU A 219 -21.70 -45.74 13.70
C LEU A 219 -21.98 -46.94 14.62
N ALA A 220 -22.08 -48.15 14.09
CA ALA A 220 -22.22 -49.41 14.84
C ALA A 220 -20.87 -49.90 15.44
N GLY A 221 -19.76 -49.14 15.21
CA GLY A 221 -18.45 -49.43 15.79
C GLY A 221 -17.50 -50.19 14.90
N GLU A 222 -17.84 -50.43 13.64
CA GLU A 222 -16.89 -51.01 12.68
C GLU A 222 -15.74 -50.04 12.40
N SER A 223 -14.52 -50.58 12.22
CA SER A 223 -13.33 -49.74 12.02
C SER A 223 -13.43 -48.91 10.74
N PHE A 224 -13.41 -47.59 10.88
CA PHE A 224 -13.56 -46.67 9.75
C PHE A 224 -12.42 -46.77 8.71
N ASP A 225 -11.18 -47.05 9.17
CA ASP A 225 -10.02 -47.24 8.29
C ASP A 225 -10.13 -48.56 7.50
N GLN A 226 -10.67 -49.62 8.12
CA GLN A 226 -10.95 -50.87 7.41
C GLN A 226 -12.07 -50.67 6.36
N LEU A 227 -13.16 -49.98 6.75
CA LEU A 227 -14.23 -49.60 5.82
C LEU A 227 -13.70 -48.77 4.65
N ALA A 228 -12.87 -47.74 4.94
CA ALA A 228 -12.28 -46.93 3.88
C ALA A 228 -11.39 -47.76 2.95
N SER A 229 -10.58 -48.65 3.50
CA SER A 229 -9.73 -49.54 2.70
C SER A 229 -10.53 -50.59 1.88
N GLU A 230 -11.70 -50.97 2.32
CA GLU A 230 -12.54 -51.96 1.65
C GLU A 230 -13.41 -51.31 0.54
N VAL A 231 -14.17 -50.26 0.90
CA VAL A 231 -15.28 -49.78 0.08
C VAL A 231 -15.15 -48.37 -0.50
N SER A 232 -14.10 -47.62 -0.13
CA SER A 232 -13.91 -46.24 -0.65
C SER A 232 -13.44 -46.23 -2.09
N ASP A 233 -13.96 -45.28 -2.86
CA ASP A 233 -13.50 -44.97 -4.22
C ASP A 233 -12.53 -43.78 -4.23
N SER A 234 -12.13 -43.27 -3.05
CA SER A 234 -11.13 -42.18 -2.93
C SER A 234 -9.71 -42.70 -3.15
N PRO A 235 -8.80 -41.83 -3.68
CA PRO A 235 -7.36 -42.14 -3.68
C PRO A 235 -6.79 -42.39 -2.28
N SER A 236 -7.38 -41.80 -1.23
CA SER A 236 -7.00 -42.02 0.17
C SER A 236 -7.29 -43.44 0.70
N LYS A 237 -8.02 -44.25 -0.07
CA LYS A 237 -8.33 -45.65 0.23
C LYS A 237 -7.10 -46.45 0.66
N ALA A 238 -5.98 -46.28 -0.07
CA ALA A 238 -4.72 -46.99 0.19
C ALA A 238 -4.14 -46.73 1.60
N ASN A 239 -4.55 -45.60 2.22
CA ASN A 239 -4.13 -45.17 3.56
C ASN A 239 -5.29 -45.19 4.56
N GLY A 240 -6.28 -46.06 4.37
CA GLY A 240 -7.46 -46.16 5.24
C GLY A 240 -8.27 -44.89 5.28
N GLY A 241 -8.31 -44.15 4.17
CA GLY A 241 -9.03 -42.89 4.04
C GLY A 241 -8.37 -41.67 4.70
N LEU A 242 -7.15 -41.78 5.27
CA LEU A 242 -6.49 -40.74 6.05
C LEU A 242 -6.06 -39.56 5.15
N ILE A 243 -6.46 -38.35 5.54
CA ILE A 243 -6.11 -37.08 4.89
C ILE A 243 -5.76 -36.04 5.95
N GLY A 244 -4.68 -35.34 5.76
CA GLY A 244 -4.24 -34.26 6.63
C GLY A 244 -2.83 -34.42 7.18
N PRO A 245 -2.42 -33.51 8.08
CA PRO A 245 -3.24 -32.46 8.71
C PRO A 245 -3.64 -31.36 7.71
N LEU A 246 -4.93 -31.00 7.71
CA LEU A 246 -5.50 -29.94 6.88
C LEU A 246 -5.61 -28.67 7.71
N ASN A 247 -5.15 -27.56 7.18
CA ASN A 247 -5.27 -26.25 7.83
C ASN A 247 -6.74 -25.80 7.77
N MET A 248 -7.32 -25.45 8.93
CA MET A 248 -8.74 -25.04 9.03
C MET A 248 -9.07 -23.81 8.16
N ASN A 249 -8.10 -22.89 7.92
CA ASN A 249 -8.31 -21.71 7.08
C ASN A 249 -8.30 -22.02 5.57
N GLU A 250 -7.74 -23.16 5.16
CA GLU A 250 -7.66 -23.57 3.75
C GLU A 250 -8.86 -24.43 3.31
N LEU A 251 -9.69 -24.82 4.28
CA LEU A 251 -10.90 -25.59 3.98
C LEU A 251 -11.95 -24.73 3.25
N THR A 252 -12.65 -25.34 2.30
CA THR A 252 -13.80 -24.67 1.69
C THR A 252 -14.84 -24.33 2.75
N PRO A 253 -15.62 -23.25 2.59
CA PRO A 253 -16.62 -22.84 3.60
C PRO A 253 -17.64 -23.97 3.91
N ALA A 254 -18.04 -24.75 2.89
CA ALA A 254 -18.96 -25.86 3.07
C ALA A 254 -18.35 -27.00 3.90
N PHE A 255 -17.09 -27.35 3.63
CA PHE A 255 -16.40 -28.40 4.36
C PHE A 255 -16.05 -27.97 5.79
N ARG A 256 -15.64 -26.71 5.95
CA ARG A 256 -15.41 -26.13 7.29
C ARG A 256 -16.68 -26.18 8.14
N LYS A 257 -17.83 -25.76 7.61
CA LYS A 257 -19.12 -25.81 8.30
C LYS A 257 -19.49 -27.23 8.76
N LEU A 258 -19.07 -28.26 8.01
CA LEU A 258 -19.27 -29.64 8.39
C LEU A 258 -18.39 -30.05 9.57
N VAL A 259 -17.07 -29.78 9.48
CA VAL A 259 -16.09 -30.30 10.42
C VAL A 259 -16.00 -29.46 11.71
N ASP A 260 -16.40 -28.18 11.69
CA ASP A 260 -16.31 -27.30 12.87
C ASP A 260 -17.06 -27.85 14.10
N PRO A 261 -18.33 -28.33 14.00
CA PRO A 261 -19.06 -28.85 15.15
C PRO A 261 -18.63 -30.26 15.59
N MET A 262 -17.84 -30.97 14.76
CA MET A 262 -17.50 -32.38 15.01
C MET A 262 -16.34 -32.51 15.99
N LYS A 263 -16.41 -33.48 16.87
CA LYS A 263 -15.37 -33.89 17.81
C LYS A 263 -14.50 -34.99 17.22
N VAL A 264 -13.33 -35.19 17.81
CA VAL A 264 -12.47 -36.36 17.47
C VAL A 264 -13.25 -37.65 17.69
N GLY A 265 -13.27 -38.48 16.68
CA GLY A 265 -14.03 -39.74 16.66
C GLY A 265 -15.42 -39.65 15.99
N ASP A 266 -15.97 -38.44 15.84
CA ASP A 266 -17.29 -38.26 15.22
C ASP A 266 -17.28 -38.62 13.74
N VAL A 267 -18.38 -39.22 13.27
CA VAL A 267 -18.64 -39.53 11.86
C VAL A 267 -19.73 -38.62 11.32
N SER A 268 -19.43 -37.95 10.21
CA SER A 268 -20.33 -36.97 9.57
C SER A 268 -21.62 -37.59 9.02
N GLU A 269 -22.60 -36.75 8.72
CA GLU A 269 -23.66 -37.09 7.79
C GLU A 269 -23.07 -37.39 6.40
N VAL A 270 -23.86 -38.08 5.57
CA VAL A 270 -23.51 -38.34 4.17
C VAL A 270 -23.63 -37.04 3.36
N LEU A 271 -22.53 -36.60 2.78
CA LEU A 271 -22.45 -35.38 2.00
C LEU A 271 -22.46 -35.68 0.50
N ARG A 272 -23.26 -34.95 -0.26
CA ARG A 272 -23.21 -34.99 -1.72
C ARG A 272 -22.15 -33.99 -2.22
N GLY A 273 -21.06 -34.53 -2.79
CA GLY A 273 -19.99 -33.75 -3.43
C GLY A 273 -20.07 -33.88 -4.96
N GLN A 274 -19.12 -33.24 -5.68
CA GLN A 274 -19.08 -33.27 -7.16
C GLN A 274 -18.85 -34.68 -7.70
N GLY A 275 -18.08 -35.51 -7.01
CA GLY A 275 -17.72 -36.86 -7.48
C GLY A 275 -18.59 -38.00 -6.96
N GLY A 276 -19.50 -37.73 -6.00
CA GLY A 276 -20.27 -38.78 -5.33
C GLY A 276 -20.69 -38.39 -3.93
N TYR A 277 -20.83 -39.37 -3.05
CA TYR A 277 -21.19 -39.22 -1.66
C TYR A 277 -19.97 -39.44 -0.76
N GLN A 278 -19.75 -38.54 0.18
CA GLN A 278 -18.61 -38.56 1.07
C GLN A 278 -19.07 -38.69 2.53
N ILE A 279 -18.33 -39.49 3.30
CA ILE A 279 -18.46 -39.63 4.75
C ILE A 279 -17.10 -39.30 5.34
N VAL A 280 -17.08 -38.52 6.39
CA VAL A 280 -15.85 -38.05 7.04
C VAL A 280 -15.87 -38.44 8.51
N LYS A 281 -14.74 -38.93 9.01
CA LYS A 281 -14.50 -39.13 10.46
C LYS A 281 -13.35 -38.20 10.88
N ILE A 282 -13.50 -37.53 12.01
CA ILE A 282 -12.41 -36.75 12.62
C ILE A 282 -11.43 -37.70 13.31
N GLU A 283 -10.19 -37.69 12.86
CA GLU A 283 -9.12 -38.53 13.47
C GLU A 283 -8.37 -37.75 14.55
N SER A 284 -8.00 -36.51 14.25
CA SER A 284 -7.36 -35.63 15.23
C SER A 284 -7.64 -34.17 14.92
N ARG A 285 -7.48 -33.31 15.91
CA ARG A 285 -7.65 -31.85 15.75
C ARG A 285 -6.65 -31.13 16.67
N THR A 286 -6.04 -30.06 16.16
CA THR A 286 -5.34 -29.08 16.97
C THR A 286 -6.17 -27.81 17.07
N ALA A 287 -6.13 -27.16 18.22
CA ALA A 287 -6.76 -25.84 18.39
C ALA A 287 -5.99 -24.74 17.65
N ASP A 288 -6.65 -23.63 17.46
CA ASP A 288 -5.98 -22.40 17.05
C ASP A 288 -4.96 -22.01 18.12
N GLU A 289 -3.78 -21.61 17.71
CA GLU A 289 -2.70 -21.16 18.58
C GLU A 289 -2.48 -19.65 18.36
N VAL A 290 -2.79 -18.86 19.37
CA VAL A 290 -2.53 -17.43 19.37
C VAL A 290 -1.09 -17.21 19.83
N MET A 291 -0.27 -16.58 18.98
CA MET A 291 1.06 -16.13 19.39
C MET A 291 0.91 -15.07 20.48
N SER A 292 1.70 -15.19 21.54
CA SER A 292 1.72 -14.12 22.56
C SER A 292 2.27 -12.82 21.98
N PRO A 293 1.97 -11.64 22.57
CA PRO A 293 2.55 -10.37 22.14
C PRO A 293 4.08 -10.39 22.10
N GLU A 294 4.71 -11.09 23.04
CA GLU A 294 6.17 -11.25 23.12
C GLU A 294 6.70 -12.10 21.97
N ALA A 295 6.01 -13.20 21.63
CA ALA A 295 6.38 -14.07 20.51
C ALA A 295 6.11 -13.40 19.13
N ALA A 296 5.16 -12.48 19.07
CA ALA A 296 4.79 -11.72 17.87
C ALA A 296 5.50 -10.36 17.77
N HIS A 297 6.38 -10.01 18.74
CA HIS A 297 6.98 -8.70 18.92
C HIS A 297 7.53 -8.08 17.60
N ASP A 298 8.35 -8.82 16.87
CA ASP A 298 8.97 -8.30 15.64
C ASP A 298 7.92 -8.01 14.55
N LYS A 299 6.94 -8.89 14.39
CA LYS A 299 5.84 -8.68 13.43
C LYS A 299 4.97 -7.48 13.79
N ILE A 300 4.69 -7.31 15.09
CA ILE A 300 3.93 -6.16 15.60
C ILE A 300 4.73 -4.88 15.38
N ALA A 301 6.02 -4.91 15.70
CA ALA A 301 6.91 -3.76 15.53
C ALA A 301 7.00 -3.33 14.06
N ASP A 302 7.17 -4.27 13.13
CA ASP A 302 7.21 -3.98 11.69
C ASP A 302 5.90 -3.37 11.19
N ALA A 303 4.77 -3.94 11.58
CA ALA A 303 3.45 -3.47 11.17
C ALA A 303 3.14 -2.06 11.72
N LEU A 304 3.36 -1.85 13.01
CA LEU A 304 3.18 -0.56 13.67
C LEU A 304 4.16 0.50 13.15
N TYR A 305 5.40 0.10 12.86
CA TYR A 305 6.38 1.03 12.30
C TYR A 305 5.93 1.55 10.93
N GLU A 306 5.45 0.66 10.06
CA GLU A 306 5.00 1.07 8.72
C GLU A 306 3.74 1.96 8.80
N GLU A 307 2.78 1.63 9.67
CA GLU A 307 1.59 2.45 9.89
C GLU A 307 1.96 3.84 10.42
N LYS A 308 2.78 3.90 11.47
CA LYS A 308 3.26 5.16 12.04
C LYS A 308 4.10 5.95 11.06
N ARG A 309 4.97 5.30 10.30
CA ARG A 309 5.79 5.94 9.27
C ARG A 309 4.93 6.75 8.31
N GLN A 310 3.88 6.15 7.75
CA GLN A 310 2.97 6.85 6.84
C GLN A 310 2.28 8.04 7.52
N LEU A 311 1.81 7.84 8.73
CA LEU A 311 1.16 8.89 9.52
C LEU A 311 2.11 10.06 9.83
N TYR A 312 3.33 9.76 10.27
CA TYR A 312 4.33 10.78 10.61
C TYR A 312 4.81 11.56 9.38
N ILE A 313 4.98 10.89 8.22
CA ILE A 313 5.27 11.56 6.96
C ILE A 313 4.16 12.54 6.61
N LYS A 314 2.89 12.11 6.63
CA LYS A 314 1.74 12.99 6.33
C LYS A 314 1.67 14.20 7.27
N ARG A 315 1.87 14.00 8.57
CA ARG A 315 1.92 15.10 9.56
C ARG A 315 3.05 16.08 9.25
N TYR A 316 4.22 15.54 8.94
CA TYR A 316 5.38 16.36 8.63
C TYR A 316 5.17 17.19 7.37
N LEU A 317 4.63 16.60 6.32
CA LEU A 317 4.28 17.30 5.08
C LEU A 317 3.22 18.38 5.32
N ASN A 318 2.17 18.10 6.09
CA ASN A 318 1.18 19.10 6.48
C ASN A 318 1.81 20.27 7.25
N LYS A 319 2.75 19.98 8.16
CA LYS A 319 3.52 21.02 8.85
C LYS A 319 4.33 21.87 7.87
N LEU A 320 5.03 21.25 6.92
CA LEU A 320 5.79 22.00 5.92
C LEU A 320 4.86 22.85 5.03
N ARG A 321 3.73 22.33 4.58
CA ARG A 321 2.74 23.08 3.79
C ARG A 321 2.18 24.28 4.57
N SER A 322 1.86 24.12 5.86
CA SER A 322 1.34 25.21 6.70
C SER A 322 2.34 26.34 6.97
N GLN A 323 3.64 26.07 6.81
CA GLN A 323 4.73 27.04 6.98
C GLN A 323 5.17 27.66 5.66
N ALA A 324 4.74 27.11 4.54
CA ALA A 324 5.17 27.55 3.22
C ALA A 324 4.31 28.70 2.66
N THR A 325 4.93 29.53 1.84
CA THR A 325 4.21 30.47 0.97
C THR A 325 3.93 29.80 -0.34
N ILE A 326 2.67 29.42 -0.58
CA ILE A 326 2.21 28.79 -1.83
C ILE A 326 1.38 29.80 -2.61
N GLU A 327 1.88 30.21 -3.77
CA GLU A 327 1.21 31.13 -4.68
C GLU A 327 0.69 30.36 -5.88
N TRP A 328 -0.63 30.31 -6.03
CA TRP A 328 -1.28 29.71 -7.18
C TRP A 328 -1.32 30.70 -8.34
N LYS A 329 -0.90 30.25 -9.52
CA LYS A 329 -0.90 31.03 -10.75
C LYS A 329 -1.92 30.50 -11.76
N ASN A 330 -2.61 29.42 -11.42
CA ASN A 330 -3.67 28.83 -12.21
C ASN A 330 -4.84 28.46 -11.28
N ASP A 331 -5.98 29.12 -11.47
CA ASP A 331 -7.16 29.00 -10.60
C ASP A 331 -7.84 27.62 -10.70
N GLU A 332 -7.78 26.98 -11.88
CA GLU A 332 -8.36 25.65 -12.10
C GLU A 332 -7.58 24.59 -11.31
N ILE A 333 -6.26 24.63 -11.38
CA ILE A 333 -5.37 23.76 -10.61
C ILE A 333 -5.56 23.99 -9.11
N HIS A 334 -5.66 25.26 -8.68
CA HIS A 334 -5.90 25.60 -7.29
C HIS A 334 -7.20 24.99 -6.77
N LYS A 335 -8.31 25.23 -7.46
CA LYS A 335 -9.63 24.68 -7.08
C LYS A 335 -9.66 23.16 -7.05
N SER A 336 -9.02 22.53 -8.02
CA SER A 336 -8.89 21.08 -8.10
C SER A 336 -8.12 20.53 -6.90
N TYR A 337 -6.98 21.15 -6.56
CA TYR A 337 -6.18 20.80 -5.38
C TYR A 337 -6.97 20.99 -4.06
N GLU A 338 -7.68 22.12 -3.87
CA GLU A 338 -8.47 22.37 -2.66
C GLU A 338 -9.57 21.32 -2.47
N THR A 339 -10.27 20.96 -3.56
CA THR A 339 -11.31 19.93 -3.54
C THR A 339 -10.72 18.57 -3.12
N TRP A 340 -9.60 18.19 -3.70
CA TRP A 340 -8.90 16.96 -3.35
C TRP A 340 -8.39 16.99 -1.90
N ALA A 341 -7.78 18.10 -1.46
CA ALA A 341 -7.26 18.24 -0.12
C ALA A 341 -8.36 18.17 0.95
N ALA A 342 -9.52 18.77 0.68
CA ALA A 342 -10.69 18.70 1.58
C ALA A 342 -11.28 17.28 1.67
N ALA A 343 -11.13 16.46 0.65
CA ALA A 343 -11.57 15.06 0.63
C ALA A 343 -10.61 14.10 1.37
N GLN A 344 -9.40 14.56 1.72
CA GLN A 344 -8.45 13.71 2.45
C GLN A 344 -8.93 13.46 3.89
N PRO A 345 -8.78 12.23 4.41
CA PRO A 345 -9.14 11.95 5.79
C PRO A 345 -8.31 12.79 6.77
N ALA A 346 -8.98 13.31 7.79
CA ALA A 346 -8.30 14.03 8.85
C ALA A 346 -7.27 13.12 9.54
N LEU A 347 -6.09 13.66 9.81
CA LEU A 347 -5.09 12.91 10.56
C LEU A 347 -5.52 12.78 12.03
N PRO A 348 -5.32 11.61 12.65
CA PRO A 348 -5.57 11.45 14.07
C PRO A 348 -4.71 12.44 14.89
N PRO A 349 -5.13 12.81 16.11
CA PRO A 349 -4.35 13.68 16.98
C PRO A 349 -2.90 13.17 17.14
N ASP A 350 -1.96 14.09 17.28
CA ASP A 350 -0.57 13.72 17.57
C ASP A 350 -0.43 13.37 19.05
N PRO A 351 -0.11 12.13 19.42
CA PRO A 351 0.07 11.76 20.82
C PRO A 351 1.27 12.47 21.46
N ASN A 352 2.18 13.00 20.65
CA ASN A 352 3.36 13.74 21.11
C ASN A 352 3.21 15.26 20.92
N ALA A 353 2.05 15.74 20.46
CA ALA A 353 1.78 17.17 20.46
C ALA A 353 1.77 17.68 21.91
N ALA A 354 2.53 18.73 22.20
CA ALA A 354 2.35 19.43 23.46
C ALA A 354 0.87 19.84 23.56
N PRO A 355 0.23 19.70 24.75
CA PRO A 355 -1.16 20.10 24.90
C PRO A 355 -1.29 21.55 24.43
N ASP A 356 -2.24 21.79 23.52
CA ASP A 356 -2.55 23.15 23.08
C ASP A 356 -2.83 24.00 24.31
N LEU A 357 -1.91 24.89 24.62
CA LEU A 357 -2.21 25.95 25.58
C LEU A 357 -3.42 26.68 25.02
N PRO A 358 -4.47 26.87 25.82
CA PRO A 358 -5.68 27.55 25.34
C PRO A 358 -5.25 28.90 24.78
N THR A 359 -5.45 29.10 23.50
CA THR A 359 -5.26 30.39 22.84
C THR A 359 -6.24 31.35 23.49
N THR A 360 -5.74 32.11 24.47
CA THR A 360 -6.49 33.19 25.07
C THR A 360 -6.78 34.24 24.00
N SER A 361 -8.05 34.29 23.65
CA SER A 361 -8.81 35.47 23.20
C SER A 361 -8.30 36.28 22.01
N LYS A 362 -9.20 36.36 21.03
CA LYS A 362 -9.36 37.50 20.11
C LYS A 362 -9.01 38.83 20.79
N PRO A 363 -8.31 39.73 20.12
CA PRO A 363 -8.20 41.11 20.59
C PRO A 363 -9.61 41.74 20.51
N GLY A 364 -10.19 41.92 21.68
CA GLY A 364 -11.42 42.68 21.83
C GLY A 364 -11.22 44.14 21.40
N SER A 365 -12.16 44.64 20.63
CA SER A 365 -12.30 46.02 20.26
C SER A 365 -12.06 46.97 21.43
N SER A 366 -11.02 47.79 21.36
CA SER A 366 -10.74 48.90 22.27
C SER A 366 -11.86 49.96 22.12
N LYS A 367 -12.70 50.14 23.14
CA LYS A 367 -13.50 51.35 23.32
C LYS A 367 -12.56 52.49 23.81
N PRO A 368 -12.80 53.72 23.39
CA PRO A 368 -11.94 54.84 23.77
C PRO A 368 -12.15 55.25 25.26
N VAL A 369 -11.01 55.44 25.96
CA VAL A 369 -11.01 55.94 27.33
C VAL A 369 -11.17 57.45 27.30
N PRO A 370 -12.06 58.09 28.16
CA PRO A 370 -12.15 59.53 28.29
C PRO A 370 -10.97 60.09 29.08
N LYS A 371 -10.47 61.23 28.59
CA LYS A 371 -9.47 62.09 29.28
C LYS A 371 -10.06 62.71 30.53
N GLY A 372 -9.34 62.73 31.65
CA GLY A 372 -9.65 63.52 32.85
C GLY A 372 -8.60 63.32 33.92
N SER A 373 -7.74 64.31 34.12
CA SER A 373 -6.73 64.52 35.13
C SER A 373 -7.33 64.61 36.56
N PRO A 374 -6.57 64.80 37.69
CA PRO A 374 -5.15 65.12 37.84
C PRO A 374 -4.42 64.32 38.95
N THR A 375 -3.13 64.54 39.01
CA THR A 375 -2.14 64.14 40.04
C THR A 375 -2.47 64.65 41.44
N PRO A 376 -2.11 63.91 42.50
CA PRO A 376 -1.26 64.51 43.53
C PRO A 376 -0.08 63.62 43.93
N GLU A 377 1.06 64.23 43.97
CA GLU A 377 1.89 64.66 45.11
C GLU A 377 2.60 63.56 45.92
N LYS A 378 3.90 63.69 45.93
CA LYS A 378 4.90 63.02 46.72
C LYS A 378 4.69 63.22 48.24
N GLU A 379 4.96 62.21 49.02
CA GLU A 379 5.61 62.31 50.27
C GLU A 379 6.40 61.07 50.73
N PRO A 380 7.31 61.14 51.67
CA PRO A 380 8.63 60.54 51.54
C PRO A 380 8.84 59.33 52.45
N ASN A 381 9.90 58.60 52.09
CA ASN A 381 10.47 57.49 52.86
C ASN A 381 10.99 57.95 54.25
N PRO A 382 10.86 57.16 55.30
CA PRO A 382 11.98 57.07 56.26
C PRO A 382 12.49 55.64 56.45
N SER A 383 13.79 55.60 56.37
CA SER A 383 14.75 54.61 56.76
C SER A 383 14.61 54.02 58.17
N ASN A 384 15.25 52.85 58.29
CA ASN A 384 15.88 52.24 59.49
C ASN A 384 15.01 51.32 60.35
N ASN A 385 15.31 50.05 60.37
CA ASN A 385 16.32 49.35 61.19
C ASN A 385 16.47 47.92 60.68
#